data_19cb43d891624fcfd187682c2b4f5bf6
#
_entry.id   19cb43d891624fcfd187682c2b4f5bf6
#
_cell.length_a   1.000
_cell.length_b   1.000
_cell.length_c   1.000
_cell.angle_alpha   90.00
_cell.angle_beta   90.00
_cell.angle_gamma   90.00
#
_symmetry.space_group_name_H-M   'P 1'
#
loop_
_entity.id
_entity.type
_entity.pdbx_description
1 polymer ?
#
loop_
_entity_poly.entity_id
_entity_poly.type
_entity_poly.pdbx_seq_one_letter_code
_entity_poly.pdbx_strand_id
1 'polypeptide(L)'
;MPPTEPILLTAAEARVLGALVEKEVTTPDYYPLSLNALVNACNQRSNREPVMDLDEDAVRQALHGLEDLHLAGRAHADGRVTKYEHLLGEAFNFSRAETALFCVLLLRGPQTPGELRGRTERMHRFDEIGEVLAGLQKLMEREPPLVAVLPRQPGTKESRYAHLLSGTVEALHAADSDSSTHREAVPIAGSDAGHEERIAQLETAFVELQQEMAALRKKIDDLFGE
;
A
#
# COMPACT_ATOMS: atom_id res chain seq x y z
N MET A 1 -20.34 -4.57 -11.50
CA MET A 1 -20.90 -3.39 -10.82
C MET A 1 -19.83 -2.90 -9.86
N PRO A 2 -19.45 -1.60 -9.81
CA PRO A 2 -18.45 -1.15 -8.85
C PRO A 2 -18.96 -1.42 -7.42
N PRO A 3 -18.05 -1.76 -6.49
CA PRO A 3 -18.44 -2.01 -5.12
C PRO A 3 -19.01 -0.73 -4.49
N THR A 4 -20.18 -0.86 -3.86
CA THR A 4 -20.91 0.25 -3.26
C THR A 4 -20.39 0.59 -1.85
N GLU A 5 -19.63 -0.33 -1.23
CA GLU A 5 -19.03 -0.14 0.08
C GLU A 5 -17.52 0.18 -0.06
N PRO A 6 -16.96 0.97 0.85
CA PRO A 6 -15.53 1.26 0.82
C PRO A 6 -14.73 -0.03 1.03
N ILE A 7 -13.91 -0.38 0.05
CA ILE A 7 -12.99 -1.50 0.15
C ILE A 7 -11.82 -1.08 1.05
N LEU A 8 -11.46 -1.93 2.02
CA LEU A 8 -10.30 -1.74 2.88
C LEU A 8 -9.35 -2.93 2.73
N LEU A 9 -8.20 -2.68 2.12
CA LEU A 9 -7.14 -3.66 1.94
C LEU A 9 -6.11 -3.58 3.06
N THR A 10 -5.65 -4.71 3.52
CA THR A 10 -4.42 -4.83 4.31
C THR A 10 -3.20 -4.46 3.45
N ALA A 11 -2.07 -4.19 4.08
CA ALA A 11 -0.82 -3.90 3.37
C ALA A 11 -0.38 -5.07 2.47
N ALA A 12 -0.63 -6.32 2.89
CA ALA A 12 -0.32 -7.52 2.11
C ALA A 12 -1.24 -7.63 0.88
N GLU A 13 -2.55 -7.38 1.03
CA GLU A 13 -3.51 -7.41 -0.08
C GLU A 13 -3.21 -6.31 -1.10
N ALA A 14 -2.91 -5.09 -0.67
CA ALA A 14 -2.51 -4.01 -1.57
C ALA A 14 -1.22 -4.36 -2.34
N ARG A 15 -0.24 -5.00 -1.68
CA ARG A 15 0.99 -5.47 -2.30
C ARG A 15 0.74 -6.57 -3.33
N VAL A 16 -0.07 -7.56 -3.00
CA VAL A 16 -0.42 -8.67 -3.89
C VAL A 16 -1.18 -8.16 -5.11
N LEU A 17 -2.19 -7.31 -4.91
CA LEU A 17 -2.96 -6.72 -6.00
C LEU A 17 -2.07 -5.88 -6.93
N GLY A 18 -1.26 -4.98 -6.37
CA GLY A 18 -0.32 -4.17 -7.13
C GLY A 18 0.71 -5.01 -7.90
N ALA A 19 1.20 -6.12 -7.32
CA ALA A 19 2.13 -7.02 -7.98
C ALA A 19 1.47 -7.75 -9.17
N LEU A 20 0.23 -8.21 -9.04
CA LEU A 20 -0.53 -8.82 -10.14
C LEU A 20 -0.71 -7.83 -11.30
N VAL A 21 -1.16 -6.60 -11.01
CA VAL A 21 -1.37 -5.55 -12.02
C VAL A 21 -0.05 -5.18 -12.73
N GLU A 22 1.03 -4.99 -11.97
CA GLU A 22 2.34 -4.68 -12.56
C GLU A 22 2.77 -5.79 -13.53
N LYS A 23 2.64 -7.06 -13.13
CA LYS A 23 3.13 -8.19 -13.93
C LYS A 23 2.31 -8.48 -15.17
N GLU A 24 1.00 -8.24 -15.15
CA GLU A 24 0.19 -8.29 -16.36
C GLU A 24 0.73 -7.35 -17.44
N VAL A 25 1.08 -6.11 -17.06
CA VAL A 25 1.52 -5.10 -18.02
C VAL A 25 3.00 -5.25 -18.40
N THR A 26 3.87 -5.56 -17.42
CA THR A 26 5.34 -5.53 -17.64
C THR A 26 5.93 -6.86 -18.08
N THR A 27 5.27 -7.97 -17.80
CA THR A 27 5.71 -9.33 -18.16
C THR A 27 4.53 -10.23 -18.58
N PRO A 28 3.77 -9.84 -19.61
CA PRO A 28 2.54 -10.54 -20.01
C PRO A 28 2.77 -12.02 -20.39
N ASP A 29 3.94 -12.39 -20.92
CA ASP A 29 4.27 -13.77 -21.28
C ASP A 29 4.29 -14.71 -20.06
N TYR A 30 4.49 -14.17 -18.86
CA TYR A 30 4.52 -14.94 -17.62
C TYR A 30 3.24 -14.79 -16.80
N TYR A 31 2.28 -14.02 -17.27
CA TYR A 31 0.98 -13.80 -16.62
C TYR A 31 -0.09 -14.75 -17.21
N PRO A 32 -1.00 -15.27 -16.42
CA PRO A 32 -1.22 -15.15 -14.96
C PRO A 32 -0.12 -15.84 -14.12
N LEU A 33 0.06 -15.41 -12.84
CA LEU A 33 1.17 -15.82 -12.00
C LEU A 33 0.84 -17.07 -11.16
N SER A 34 1.81 -17.98 -11.04
CA SER A 34 1.77 -19.01 -9.98
C SER A 34 2.00 -18.36 -8.60
N LEU A 35 1.62 -19.06 -7.52
CA LEU A 35 1.83 -18.56 -6.16
C LEU A 35 3.29 -18.20 -5.89
N ASN A 36 4.23 -19.06 -6.25
CA ASN A 36 5.66 -18.81 -6.07
C ASN A 36 6.14 -17.57 -6.85
N ALA A 37 5.69 -17.41 -8.11
CA ALA A 37 6.01 -16.23 -8.92
C ALA A 37 5.43 -14.94 -8.28
N LEU A 38 4.25 -15.03 -7.67
CA LEU A 38 3.60 -13.90 -6.99
C LEU A 38 4.33 -13.53 -5.70
N VAL A 39 4.73 -14.50 -4.87
CA VAL A 39 5.57 -14.28 -3.68
C VAL A 39 6.84 -13.53 -4.07
N ASN A 40 7.54 -13.99 -5.11
CA ASN A 40 8.74 -13.32 -5.61
C ASN A 40 8.44 -11.90 -6.13
N ALA A 41 7.29 -11.69 -6.79
CA ALA A 41 6.87 -10.38 -7.28
C ALA A 41 6.54 -9.40 -6.12
N CYS A 42 5.94 -9.88 -5.03
CA CYS A 42 5.62 -9.08 -3.85
C CYS A 42 6.89 -8.62 -3.11
N ASN A 43 7.90 -9.48 -3.02
CA ASN A 43 9.11 -9.28 -2.23
C ASN A 43 10.27 -8.65 -3.03
N GLN A 44 10.01 -8.11 -4.23
CA GLN A 44 11.03 -7.41 -5.00
C GLN A 44 11.60 -6.23 -4.19
N ARG A 45 12.93 -6.07 -4.22
CA ARG A 45 13.63 -4.97 -3.53
C ARG A 45 13.50 -3.64 -4.28
N SER A 46 13.19 -3.67 -5.57
CA SER A 46 12.96 -2.49 -6.38
C SER A 46 11.47 -2.29 -6.68
N ASN A 47 11.06 -1.05 -6.87
CA ASN A 47 9.68 -0.68 -7.17
C ASN A 47 8.63 -1.11 -6.13
N ARG A 48 9.07 -1.25 -4.89
CA ARG A 48 8.24 -1.58 -3.72
C ARG A 48 8.57 -0.66 -2.56
N GLU A 49 7.55 -0.17 -1.89
CA GLU A 49 7.71 0.67 -0.71
C GLU A 49 6.52 0.48 0.23
N PRO A 50 6.78 0.03 1.46
CA PRO A 50 8.05 -0.50 1.95
C PRO A 50 8.47 -1.80 1.24
N VAL A 51 9.74 -2.20 1.34
CA VAL A 51 10.14 -3.56 0.96
C VAL A 51 9.55 -4.51 1.98
N MET A 52 8.90 -5.58 1.52
CA MET A 52 8.28 -6.61 2.37
C MET A 52 8.99 -7.94 2.19
N ASP A 53 8.81 -8.83 3.16
CA ASP A 53 9.25 -10.22 3.13
C ASP A 53 8.05 -11.11 3.49
N LEU A 54 7.11 -11.21 2.54
CA LEU A 54 5.91 -12.01 2.69
C LEU A 54 6.23 -13.46 2.37
N ASP A 55 5.86 -14.36 3.28
CA ASP A 55 5.92 -15.79 3.02
C ASP A 55 4.75 -16.26 2.14
N GLU A 56 4.77 -17.53 1.76
CA GLU A 56 3.74 -18.12 0.90
C GLU A 56 2.35 -18.08 1.56
N ASP A 57 2.27 -18.27 2.88
CA ASP A 57 1.00 -18.29 3.61
C ASP A 57 0.39 -16.89 3.69
N ALA A 58 1.20 -15.86 3.94
CA ALA A 58 0.74 -14.46 3.92
C ALA A 58 0.21 -14.04 2.54
N VAL A 59 0.90 -14.44 1.45
CA VAL A 59 0.43 -14.16 0.09
C VAL A 59 -0.85 -14.94 -0.22
N ARG A 60 -0.97 -16.19 0.24
CA ARG A 60 -2.18 -17.00 0.06
C ARG A 60 -3.38 -16.40 0.81
N GLN A 61 -3.17 -15.93 2.04
CA GLN A 61 -4.20 -15.26 2.82
C GLN A 61 -4.65 -13.95 2.16
N ALA A 62 -3.70 -13.16 1.68
CA ALA A 62 -4.00 -11.93 0.95
C ALA A 62 -4.78 -12.19 -0.35
N LEU A 63 -4.42 -13.25 -1.11
CA LEU A 63 -5.18 -13.67 -2.28
C LEU A 63 -6.62 -14.04 -1.92
N HIS A 64 -6.82 -14.76 -0.81
CA HIS A 64 -8.16 -15.14 -0.37
C HIS A 64 -9.02 -13.90 -0.05
N GLY A 65 -8.48 -12.93 0.69
CA GLY A 65 -9.17 -11.66 0.94
C GLY A 65 -9.50 -10.90 -0.36
N LEU A 66 -8.58 -10.89 -1.33
CA LEU A 66 -8.82 -10.28 -2.63
C LEU A 66 -9.86 -11.05 -3.50
N GLU A 67 -9.92 -12.39 -3.39
CA GLU A 67 -10.95 -13.21 -4.02
C GLU A 67 -12.34 -12.89 -3.44
N ASP A 68 -12.45 -12.73 -2.12
CA ASP A 68 -13.70 -12.35 -1.44
C ASP A 68 -14.18 -10.96 -1.86
N LEU A 69 -13.23 -10.04 -2.12
CA LEU A 69 -13.51 -8.68 -2.61
C LEU A 69 -13.69 -8.62 -4.14
N HIS A 70 -13.57 -9.73 -4.85
CA HIS A 70 -13.63 -9.81 -6.32
C HIS A 70 -12.59 -8.91 -7.02
N LEU A 71 -11.40 -8.74 -6.40
CA LEU A 71 -10.28 -7.98 -6.95
C LEU A 71 -9.18 -8.86 -7.53
N ALA A 72 -9.16 -10.14 -7.19
CA ALA A 72 -8.31 -11.16 -7.77
C ALA A 72 -9.07 -12.47 -7.92
N GLY A 73 -8.54 -13.37 -8.72
CA GLY A 73 -9.14 -14.68 -8.93
C GLY A 73 -8.15 -15.70 -9.46
N ARG A 74 -8.62 -16.95 -9.53
CA ARG A 74 -7.89 -18.04 -10.16
C ARG A 74 -8.13 -18.00 -11.66
N ALA A 75 -7.05 -17.88 -12.41
CA ALA A 75 -7.14 -17.91 -13.88
C ALA A 75 -7.50 -19.31 -14.38
N HIS A 76 -8.35 -19.37 -15.38
CA HIS A 76 -8.64 -20.60 -16.11
C HIS A 76 -7.44 -20.92 -17.02
N ALA A 77 -6.52 -21.75 -16.53
CA ALA A 77 -5.35 -22.17 -17.28
C ALA A 77 -5.35 -23.70 -17.43
N ASP A 78 -5.08 -24.20 -18.64
CA ASP A 78 -4.91 -25.63 -18.94
C ASP A 78 -3.58 -26.14 -18.35
N GLY A 79 -3.47 -26.17 -17.02
CA GLY A 79 -2.24 -26.56 -16.32
C GLY A 79 -2.49 -27.19 -14.96
N ARG A 80 -1.50 -27.96 -14.47
CA ARG A 80 -1.54 -28.58 -13.13
C ARG A 80 -1.29 -27.59 -12.00
N VAL A 81 -0.80 -26.39 -12.30
CA VAL A 81 -0.46 -25.34 -11.32
C VAL A 81 -1.51 -24.25 -11.37
N THR A 82 -2.11 -23.97 -10.22
CA THR A 82 -3.04 -22.84 -10.07
C THR A 82 -2.30 -21.53 -10.34
N LYS A 83 -2.90 -20.70 -11.17
CA LYS A 83 -2.43 -19.34 -11.47
C LYS A 83 -3.45 -18.32 -11.03
N TYR A 84 -2.98 -17.12 -10.75
CA TYR A 84 -3.78 -16.02 -10.20
C TYR A 84 -3.69 -14.80 -11.11
N GLU A 85 -4.81 -14.08 -11.22
CA GLU A 85 -4.96 -12.85 -11.99
C GLU A 85 -5.71 -11.80 -11.18
N HIS A 86 -5.52 -10.50 -11.49
CA HIS A 86 -6.35 -9.45 -10.92
C HIS A 86 -7.61 -9.22 -11.74
N LEU A 87 -8.65 -8.71 -11.08
CA LEU A 87 -9.95 -8.41 -11.69
C LEU A 87 -10.27 -6.90 -11.68
N LEU A 88 -9.24 -6.03 -11.59
CA LEU A 88 -9.41 -4.56 -11.52
C LEU A 88 -10.14 -4.00 -12.75
N GLY A 89 -9.92 -4.59 -13.93
CA GLY A 89 -10.62 -4.19 -15.14
C GLY A 89 -12.13 -4.40 -15.04
N GLU A 90 -12.56 -5.51 -14.45
CA GLU A 90 -13.97 -5.84 -14.24
C GLU A 90 -14.58 -5.00 -13.10
N ALA A 91 -13.80 -4.80 -12.01
CA ALA A 91 -14.25 -4.07 -10.84
C ALA A 91 -14.39 -2.56 -11.09
N PHE A 92 -13.43 -1.95 -11.79
CA PHE A 92 -13.33 -0.49 -11.89
C PHE A 92 -13.31 0.05 -13.33
N ASN A 93 -13.17 -0.77 -14.36
CA ASN A 93 -13.06 -0.36 -15.76
C ASN A 93 -12.03 0.78 -15.96
N PHE A 94 -10.80 0.58 -15.49
CA PHE A 94 -9.71 1.54 -15.63
C PHE A 94 -9.19 1.64 -17.07
N SER A 95 -8.83 2.84 -17.49
CA SER A 95 -7.95 3.04 -18.63
C SER A 95 -6.51 2.58 -18.30
N ARG A 96 -5.65 2.36 -19.32
CA ARG A 96 -4.24 2.01 -19.10
C ARG A 96 -3.50 3.05 -18.23
N ALA A 97 -3.80 4.32 -18.43
CA ALA A 97 -3.24 5.41 -17.64
C ALA A 97 -3.65 5.31 -16.17
N GLU A 98 -4.93 5.13 -15.88
CA GLU A 98 -5.45 4.96 -14.52
C GLU A 98 -4.87 3.70 -13.85
N THR A 99 -4.80 2.58 -14.59
CA THR A 99 -4.20 1.33 -14.09
C THR A 99 -2.75 1.53 -13.69
N ALA A 100 -1.95 2.22 -14.49
CA ALA A 100 -0.54 2.47 -14.21
C ALA A 100 -0.35 3.36 -12.97
N LEU A 101 -1.12 4.45 -12.86
CA LEU A 101 -1.09 5.35 -11.70
C LEU A 101 -1.49 4.60 -10.42
N PHE A 102 -2.61 3.88 -10.48
CA PHE A 102 -3.14 3.14 -9.34
C PHE A 102 -2.19 2.02 -8.88
N CYS A 103 -1.59 1.29 -9.82
CA CYS A 103 -0.58 0.26 -9.56
C CYS A 103 0.63 0.83 -8.80
N VAL A 104 1.16 1.98 -9.20
CA VAL A 104 2.30 2.60 -8.50
C VAL A 104 1.91 3.02 -7.09
N LEU A 105 0.70 3.55 -6.89
CA LEU A 105 0.20 3.92 -5.56
C LEU A 105 0.02 2.69 -4.66
N LEU A 106 -0.47 1.57 -5.17
CA LEU A 106 -0.58 0.30 -4.41
C LEU A 106 0.80 -0.24 -3.99
N LEU A 107 1.80 -0.17 -4.88
CA LEU A 107 3.11 -0.75 -4.65
C LEU A 107 4.06 0.13 -3.83
N ARG A 108 3.85 1.45 -3.85
CA ARG A 108 4.80 2.42 -3.29
C ARG A 108 4.18 3.42 -2.32
N GLY A 109 2.86 3.32 -2.07
CA GLY A 109 2.16 4.29 -1.22
C GLY A 109 2.09 5.70 -1.84
N PRO A 110 2.04 6.76 -1.02
CA PRO A 110 1.84 8.13 -1.47
C PRO A 110 2.95 8.64 -2.40
N GLN A 111 2.58 9.29 -3.50
CA GLN A 111 3.50 9.77 -4.55
C GLN A 111 3.16 11.18 -5.01
N THR A 112 4.17 11.98 -5.39
CA THR A 112 3.97 13.23 -6.13
C THR A 112 3.66 12.96 -7.61
N PRO A 113 3.06 13.89 -8.35
CA PRO A 113 2.84 13.74 -9.79
C PRO A 113 4.12 13.50 -10.59
N GLY A 114 5.23 14.14 -10.20
CA GLY A 114 6.53 13.92 -10.81
C GLY A 114 7.07 12.51 -10.61
N GLU A 115 6.94 11.97 -9.39
CA GLU A 115 7.30 10.58 -9.08
C GLU A 115 6.42 9.58 -9.86
N LEU A 116 5.11 9.81 -9.94
CA LEU A 116 4.18 8.97 -10.69
C LEU A 116 4.57 8.92 -12.17
N ARG A 117 4.84 10.08 -12.80
CA ARG A 117 5.26 10.15 -14.19
C ARG A 117 6.48 9.25 -14.47
N GLY A 118 7.51 9.35 -13.64
CA GLY A 118 8.73 8.55 -13.83
C GLY A 118 8.55 7.07 -13.52
N ARG A 119 7.70 6.73 -12.53
CA ARG A 119 7.53 5.34 -12.05
C ARG A 119 6.54 4.52 -12.87
N THR A 120 5.68 5.18 -13.65
CA THR A 120 4.72 4.52 -14.54
C THR A 120 5.30 4.19 -15.91
N GLU A 121 6.48 4.69 -16.29
CA GLU A 121 7.02 4.65 -17.66
C GLU A 121 7.02 3.24 -18.29
N ARG A 122 7.24 2.19 -17.50
CA ARG A 122 7.21 0.79 -17.98
C ARG A 122 5.80 0.24 -18.23
N MET A 123 4.77 0.88 -17.67
CA MET A 123 3.36 0.46 -17.80
C MET A 123 2.59 1.38 -18.73
N HIS A 124 2.76 2.69 -18.54
CA HIS A 124 2.17 3.75 -19.34
C HIS A 124 3.06 4.99 -19.28
N ARG A 125 3.44 5.51 -20.46
CA ARG A 125 4.23 6.73 -20.55
C ARG A 125 3.31 7.94 -20.60
N PHE A 126 3.56 8.89 -19.71
CA PHE A 126 2.94 10.22 -19.73
C PHE A 126 3.92 11.23 -20.29
N ASP A 127 3.54 11.94 -21.33
CA ASP A 127 4.41 12.94 -21.96
C ASP A 127 4.48 14.20 -21.10
N GLU A 128 3.37 14.59 -20.46
CA GLU A 128 3.29 15.78 -19.62
C GLU A 128 2.73 15.48 -18.23
N ILE A 129 3.09 16.31 -17.23
CA ILE A 129 2.54 16.24 -15.87
C ILE A 129 1.02 16.45 -15.85
N GLY A 130 0.50 17.27 -16.79
CA GLY A 130 -0.94 17.50 -16.93
C GLY A 130 -1.74 16.21 -17.17
N GLU A 131 -1.20 15.26 -17.91
CA GLU A 131 -1.85 13.96 -18.16
C GLU A 131 -1.92 13.10 -16.88
N VAL A 132 -0.85 13.13 -16.06
CA VAL A 132 -0.85 12.45 -14.74
C VAL A 132 -1.93 13.05 -13.85
N LEU A 133 -1.99 14.38 -13.77
CA LEU A 133 -3.00 15.09 -12.98
C LEU A 133 -4.42 14.79 -13.46
N ALA A 134 -4.65 14.73 -14.77
CA ALA A 134 -5.94 14.38 -15.35
C ALA A 134 -6.34 12.91 -15.01
N GLY A 135 -5.40 11.99 -15.03
CA GLY A 135 -5.62 10.60 -14.63
C GLY A 135 -5.95 10.48 -13.14
N LEU A 136 -5.21 11.19 -12.28
CA LEU A 136 -5.47 11.23 -10.84
C LEU A 136 -6.83 11.86 -10.53
N GLN A 137 -7.20 12.94 -11.24
CA GLN A 137 -8.49 13.59 -11.08
C GLN A 137 -9.65 12.62 -11.37
N LYS A 138 -9.56 11.84 -12.43
CA LYS A 138 -10.57 10.81 -12.74
C LYS A 138 -10.70 9.76 -11.64
N LEU A 139 -9.59 9.35 -11.02
CA LEU A 139 -9.61 8.41 -9.91
C LEU A 139 -10.20 9.01 -8.62
N MET A 140 -10.05 10.33 -8.43
CA MET A 140 -10.63 11.08 -7.31
C MET A 140 -12.14 11.34 -7.50
N GLU A 141 -12.61 11.48 -8.73
CA GLU A 141 -14.01 11.74 -9.09
C GLU A 141 -14.89 10.48 -9.09
N ARG A 142 -14.30 9.32 -8.87
CA ARG A 142 -15.08 8.05 -8.77
C ARG A 142 -15.94 8.02 -7.50
N GLU A 143 -16.98 7.24 -7.53
CA GLU A 143 -17.89 7.00 -6.41
C GLU A 143 -17.90 5.50 -6.05
N PRO A 144 -17.29 5.11 -4.92
CA PRO A 144 -16.46 5.92 -4.02
C PRO A 144 -15.13 6.36 -4.64
N PRO A 145 -14.51 7.47 -4.16
CA PRO A 145 -13.21 7.91 -4.64
C PRO A 145 -12.12 6.88 -4.33
N LEU A 146 -11.21 6.67 -5.27
CA LEU A 146 -10.15 5.66 -5.16
C LEU A 146 -8.78 6.25 -4.81
N VAL A 147 -8.61 7.55 -5.03
CA VAL A 147 -7.38 8.32 -4.77
C VAL A 147 -7.74 9.62 -4.07
N ALA A 148 -6.87 10.10 -3.22
CA ALA A 148 -6.98 11.42 -2.60
C ALA A 148 -5.64 12.16 -2.57
N VAL A 149 -5.73 13.48 -2.49
CA VAL A 149 -4.58 14.36 -2.22
C VAL A 149 -4.33 14.39 -0.73
N LEU A 150 -3.10 14.10 -0.32
CA LEU A 150 -2.69 14.25 1.07
C LEU A 150 -2.35 15.72 1.38
N PRO A 151 -2.60 16.18 2.61
CA PRO A 151 -2.13 17.48 3.06
C PRO A 151 -0.62 17.62 2.85
N ARG A 152 -0.18 18.83 2.48
CA ARG A 152 1.25 19.09 2.28
C ARG A 152 2.01 18.96 3.59
N GLN A 153 3.10 18.23 3.55
CA GLN A 153 4.02 18.18 4.68
C GLN A 153 4.84 19.48 4.76
N PRO A 154 5.18 19.96 5.97
CA PRO A 154 6.07 21.10 6.14
C PRO A 154 7.40 20.88 5.39
N GLY A 155 7.81 21.88 4.59
CA GLY A 155 9.04 21.80 3.80
C GLY A 155 8.92 21.15 2.42
N THR A 156 7.77 20.56 2.05
CA THR A 156 7.55 19.98 0.72
C THR A 156 6.89 20.98 -0.23
N LYS A 157 7.33 20.98 -1.51
CA LYS A 157 6.79 21.87 -2.55
C LYS A 157 5.53 21.32 -3.21
N GLU A 158 5.38 20.01 -3.27
CA GLU A 158 4.32 19.32 -4.00
C GLU A 158 3.44 18.50 -3.06
N SER A 159 2.15 18.40 -3.40
CA SER A 159 1.22 17.49 -2.73
C SER A 159 1.46 16.05 -3.19
N ARG A 160 1.21 15.09 -2.31
CA ARG A 160 1.26 13.67 -2.61
C ARG A 160 -0.14 13.12 -2.77
N TYR A 161 -0.26 12.11 -3.60
CA TYR A 161 -1.49 11.39 -3.86
C TYR A 161 -1.38 9.99 -3.31
N ALA A 162 -2.44 9.49 -2.67
CA ALA A 162 -2.52 8.14 -2.12
C ALA A 162 -3.79 7.43 -2.59
N HIS A 163 -3.73 6.11 -2.74
CA HIS A 163 -4.96 5.32 -2.93
C HIS A 163 -5.74 5.21 -1.62
N LEU A 164 -7.07 5.12 -1.70
CA LEU A 164 -7.95 5.06 -0.53
C LEU A 164 -8.34 3.62 -0.13
N LEU A 165 -7.85 2.60 -0.85
CA LEU A 165 -8.17 1.21 -0.51
C LEU A 165 -7.47 0.69 0.76
N SER A 166 -6.57 1.45 1.40
CA SER A 166 -5.92 1.04 2.66
C SER A 166 -6.21 1.99 3.83
N GLY A 167 -7.22 2.84 3.71
CA GLY A 167 -7.65 3.71 4.80
C GLY A 167 -7.99 5.12 4.39
N THR A 168 -8.35 5.94 5.39
CA THR A 168 -8.71 7.35 5.19
C THR A 168 -7.50 8.23 4.94
N VAL A 169 -7.74 9.45 4.43
CA VAL A 169 -6.70 10.46 4.17
C VAL A 169 -5.89 10.76 5.42
N GLU A 170 -6.54 10.82 6.58
CA GLU A 170 -5.90 11.11 7.87
C GLU A 170 -4.93 10.01 8.29
N ALA A 171 -5.35 8.74 8.16
CA ALA A 171 -4.51 7.58 8.49
C ALA A 171 -3.31 7.47 7.53
N LEU A 172 -3.54 7.69 6.23
CA LEU A 172 -2.49 7.67 5.21
C LEU A 172 -1.51 8.83 5.37
N HIS A 173 -1.99 10.02 5.76
CA HIS A 173 -1.13 11.16 6.03
C HIS A 173 -0.24 10.93 7.25
N ALA A 174 -0.75 10.34 8.32
CA ALA A 174 0.03 9.98 9.50
C ALA A 174 1.16 9.00 9.13
N ALA A 175 0.84 7.96 8.37
CA ALA A 175 1.82 6.97 7.90
C ALA A 175 2.88 7.57 6.94
N ASP A 176 2.48 8.50 6.06
CA ASP A 176 3.41 9.19 5.14
C ASP A 176 4.35 10.16 5.89
N SER A 177 3.84 10.81 6.94
CA SER A 177 4.65 11.69 7.79
C SER A 177 5.74 10.92 8.54
N ASP A 178 5.43 9.72 9.02
CA ASP A 178 6.39 8.85 9.71
C ASP A 178 7.47 8.30 8.76
N SER A 179 7.09 7.96 7.53
CA SER A 179 8.01 7.46 6.51
C SER A 179 8.92 8.55 5.92
N SER A 180 8.51 9.82 5.92
CA SER A 180 9.30 10.92 5.38
C SER A 180 10.41 11.38 6.32
N THR A 181 10.28 11.17 7.64
CA THR A 181 11.37 11.39 8.61
C THR A 181 12.54 10.42 8.40
N HIS A 182 12.34 9.31 7.71
CA HIS A 182 13.41 8.37 7.36
C HIS A 182 14.07 8.65 5.98
N ARG A 183 13.61 9.64 5.21
CA ARG A 183 14.12 9.96 3.85
C ARG A 183 15.10 11.13 3.78
N GLU A 184 15.30 11.91 4.84
CA GLU A 184 16.33 12.94 4.84
C GLU A 184 17.70 12.35 5.15
N ALA A 185 18.50 12.31 4.09
CA ALA A 185 19.96 12.25 4.06
C ALA A 185 20.63 11.32 5.10
N VAL A 186 21.14 10.20 4.61
CA VAL A 186 22.27 9.52 5.28
C VAL A 186 23.50 10.43 5.17
N PRO A 187 23.92 11.11 6.23
CA PRO A 187 25.32 11.41 6.43
C PRO A 187 25.91 10.15 7.06
N ILE A 188 26.77 9.50 6.35
CA ILE A 188 27.70 8.52 6.89
C ILE A 188 28.52 9.24 7.95
N ALA A 189 28.27 8.98 9.20
CA ALA A 189 29.13 8.95 10.38
C ALA A 189 28.39 9.37 11.66
N GLY A 190 28.20 8.42 12.56
CA GLY A 190 28.24 8.66 14.02
C GLY A 190 26.96 9.20 14.65
N SER A 191 26.14 8.29 15.19
CA SER A 191 25.71 8.36 16.60
C SER A 191 24.78 7.19 16.96
N ASP A 192 25.37 6.14 17.45
CA ASP A 192 24.69 5.06 18.19
C ASP A 192 23.96 5.60 19.46
N ALA A 193 24.45 6.69 20.02
CA ALA A 193 23.93 7.32 21.25
C ALA A 193 22.48 7.84 21.11
N GLY A 194 22.09 8.38 19.98
CA GLY A 194 20.73 8.93 19.79
C GLY A 194 19.65 7.87 19.62
N HIS A 195 20.00 6.71 19.10
CA HIS A 195 19.10 5.58 19.00
C HIS A 195 18.89 4.87 20.32
N GLU A 196 19.94 4.70 21.12
CA GLU A 196 19.85 4.13 22.48
C GLU A 196 18.99 4.99 23.40
N GLU A 197 19.15 6.31 23.34
CA GLU A 197 18.35 7.24 24.14
C GLU A 197 16.86 7.21 23.78
N ARG A 198 16.54 7.08 22.49
CA ARG A 198 15.17 6.97 21.99
C ARG A 198 14.52 5.61 22.29
N ILE A 199 15.30 4.53 22.25
CA ILE A 199 14.86 3.20 22.70
C ILE A 199 14.56 3.22 24.19
N ALA A 200 15.44 3.80 25.03
CA ALA A 200 15.21 3.93 26.46
C ALA A 200 13.96 4.76 26.81
N GLN A 201 13.68 5.82 26.05
CA GLN A 201 12.45 6.61 26.22
C GLN A 201 11.19 5.81 25.84
N LEU A 202 11.24 5.03 24.76
CA LEU A 202 10.12 4.18 24.34
C LEU A 202 9.87 3.03 25.34
N GLU A 203 10.93 2.42 25.86
CA GLU A 203 10.82 1.38 26.90
C GLU A 203 10.19 1.95 28.18
N THR A 204 10.57 3.16 28.59
CA THR A 204 10.00 3.84 29.75
C THR A 204 8.51 4.13 29.55
N ALA A 205 8.13 4.71 28.41
CA ALA A 205 6.74 5.01 28.07
C ALA A 205 5.88 3.72 27.98
N PHE A 206 6.46 2.64 27.49
CA PHE A 206 5.78 1.34 27.42
C PHE A 206 5.49 0.76 28.80
N VAL A 207 6.45 0.85 29.73
CA VAL A 207 6.28 0.41 31.13
C VAL A 207 5.21 1.26 31.84
N GLU A 208 5.21 2.57 31.64
CA GLU A 208 4.18 3.47 32.20
C GLU A 208 2.78 3.12 31.70
N LEU A 209 2.64 2.89 30.40
CA LEU A 209 1.36 2.47 29.78
C LEU A 209 0.87 1.13 30.31
N GLN A 210 1.77 0.16 30.52
CA GLN A 210 1.42 -1.13 31.15
C GLN A 210 0.92 -0.96 32.57
N GLN A 211 1.53 -0.06 33.35
CA GLN A 211 1.12 0.24 34.73
C GLN A 211 -0.26 0.90 34.76
N GLU A 212 -0.51 1.86 33.86
CA GLU A 212 -1.83 2.49 33.73
C GLU A 212 -2.92 1.47 33.34
N MET A 213 -2.63 0.60 32.38
CA MET A 213 -3.54 -0.49 31.99
C MET A 213 -3.82 -1.45 33.15
N ALA A 214 -2.81 -1.82 33.93
CA ALA A 214 -2.98 -2.65 35.11
C ALA A 214 -3.82 -1.96 36.20
N ALA A 215 -3.60 -0.67 36.43
CA ALA A 215 -4.37 0.13 37.38
C ALA A 215 -5.84 0.29 36.93
N LEU A 216 -6.08 0.49 35.63
CA LEU A 216 -7.45 0.54 35.04
C LEU A 216 -8.15 -0.81 35.17
N ARG A 217 -7.47 -1.93 34.89
CA ARG A 217 -8.06 -3.26 35.08
C ARG A 217 -8.47 -3.49 36.53
N LYS A 218 -7.56 -3.15 37.47
CA LYS A 218 -7.87 -3.28 38.89
C LYS A 218 -9.08 -2.44 39.31
N LYS A 219 -9.19 -1.20 38.81
CA LYS A 219 -10.38 -0.34 39.07
C LYS A 219 -11.67 -0.92 38.49
N ILE A 220 -11.59 -1.58 37.34
CA ILE A 220 -12.74 -2.24 36.72
C ILE A 220 -13.12 -3.48 37.55
N ASP A 221 -12.16 -4.31 37.96
CA ASP A 221 -12.41 -5.46 38.82
C ASP A 221 -12.99 -5.05 40.18
N ASP A 222 -12.51 -3.93 40.77
CA ASP A 222 -13.04 -3.38 42.02
C ASP A 222 -14.47 -2.80 41.87
N LEU A 223 -14.87 -2.38 40.66
CA LEU A 223 -16.19 -1.82 40.38
C LEU A 223 -17.24 -2.89 40.00
N PHE A 224 -16.81 -4.03 39.46
CA PHE A 224 -17.68 -5.10 38.96
C PHE A 224 -17.52 -6.44 39.72
N GLY A 225 -16.63 -6.48 40.71
CA GLY A 225 -16.40 -7.62 41.57
C GLY A 225 -17.25 -7.56 42.85
N GLU A 226 -18.57 -7.82 42.72
CA GLU A 226 -19.42 -8.35 43.80
C GLU A 226 -19.92 -9.73 43.41
#